data_2f49f5b425a38ca5d879c9d9c9f0ed89
#
_entry.id   2f49f5b425a38ca5d879c9d9c9f0ed89
#
_cell.length_a   1.000
_cell.length_b   1.000
_cell.length_c   1.000
_cell.angle_alpha   90.00
_cell.angle_beta   90.00
_cell.angle_gamma   90.00
#
_symmetry.space_group_name_H-M   'P 1'
#
loop_
_entity.id
_entity.type
_entity.pdbx_description
1 polymer ?
#
loop_
_entity_poly.entity_id
_entity_poly.type
_entity_poly.pdbx_seq_one_letter_code
_entity_poly.pdbx_strand_id
1 'polypeptide(L)'
;QMADYLAEELNISPMVTGILLERGLQDADSMRDFLYGSATPFHDPFLLKDMQRSVERIERALAAGEQITVYGDYDVDGISASSLLYLYLKQRGGRVATYIPQRKSEGYGLNDEALKNIAEKGTTLVITVDCGISGLREVANAPKSLDIIITDHHTVPEVLPPAYAIINAKQRDCGYPFKDLSGVGTVSYTHLTLPTTSR
;
A
#
# COMPACT_ATOMS: atom_id res chain seq x y z
N GLN A 1 -14.30 -24.15 28.97
CA GLN A 1 -15.53 -24.72 28.37
C GLN A 1 -15.69 -24.36 26.87
N MET A 2 -15.73 -23.07 26.49
CA MET A 2 -15.84 -22.70 25.06
C MET A 2 -14.57 -23.03 24.29
N ALA A 3 -13.40 -22.73 24.86
CA ALA A 3 -12.11 -23.05 24.23
C ALA A 3 -11.92 -24.56 24.02
N ASP A 4 -12.33 -25.38 25.00
CA ASP A 4 -12.22 -26.83 24.90
C ASP A 4 -13.17 -27.39 23.82
N TYR A 5 -14.40 -26.89 23.76
CA TYR A 5 -15.37 -27.28 22.74
C TYR A 5 -14.86 -26.95 21.30
N LEU A 6 -14.41 -25.71 21.08
CA LEU A 6 -13.88 -25.31 19.79
C LEU A 6 -12.55 -26.01 19.43
N ALA A 7 -11.75 -26.36 20.43
CA ALA A 7 -10.53 -27.15 20.26
C ALA A 7 -10.82 -28.56 19.74
N GLU A 8 -11.83 -29.23 20.30
CA GLU A 8 -12.28 -30.53 19.81
C GLU A 8 -12.85 -30.46 18.41
N GLU A 9 -13.71 -29.47 18.11
CA GLU A 9 -14.34 -29.29 16.82
C GLU A 9 -13.31 -29.02 15.71
N LEU A 10 -12.27 -28.25 16.00
CA LEU A 10 -11.21 -27.89 15.06
C LEU A 10 -10.03 -28.87 15.04
N ASN A 11 -10.00 -29.83 15.96
CA ASN A 11 -8.88 -30.74 16.20
C ASN A 11 -7.54 -29.99 16.41
N ILE A 12 -7.56 -28.97 17.27
CA ILE A 12 -6.40 -28.16 17.65
C ILE A 12 -6.23 -28.10 19.15
N SER A 13 -5.08 -27.60 19.62
CA SER A 13 -4.83 -27.44 21.07
C SER A 13 -5.75 -26.40 21.70
N PRO A 14 -6.30 -26.66 22.93
CA PRO A 14 -7.07 -25.67 23.70
C PRO A 14 -6.30 -24.35 23.93
N MET A 15 -4.99 -24.41 24.04
CA MET A 15 -4.12 -23.20 24.12
C MET A 15 -4.23 -22.34 22.86
N VAL A 16 -4.17 -22.96 21.68
CA VAL A 16 -4.31 -22.24 20.39
C VAL A 16 -5.69 -21.63 20.29
N THR A 17 -6.73 -22.39 20.65
CA THR A 17 -8.11 -21.89 20.66
C THR A 17 -8.28 -20.71 21.61
N GLY A 18 -7.66 -20.75 22.80
CA GLY A 18 -7.65 -19.62 23.73
C GLY A 18 -7.06 -18.36 23.12
N ILE A 19 -5.92 -18.47 22.43
CA ILE A 19 -5.27 -17.34 21.72
C ILE A 19 -6.18 -16.79 20.61
N LEU A 20 -6.85 -17.66 19.86
CA LEU A 20 -7.76 -17.23 18.78
C LEU A 20 -8.99 -16.51 19.34
N LEU A 21 -9.54 -16.97 20.46
CA LEU A 21 -10.63 -16.29 21.17
C LEU A 21 -10.23 -14.88 21.63
N GLU A 22 -9.03 -14.74 22.22
CA GLU A 22 -8.49 -13.44 22.62
C GLU A 22 -8.27 -12.49 21.44
N ARG A 23 -8.04 -13.02 20.25
CA ARG A 23 -7.96 -12.26 18.98
C ARG A 23 -9.32 -11.91 18.39
N GLY A 24 -10.42 -12.28 19.04
CA GLY A 24 -11.78 -11.96 18.61
C GLY A 24 -12.41 -12.96 17.64
N LEU A 25 -11.77 -14.09 17.37
CA LEU A 25 -12.35 -15.17 16.57
C LEU A 25 -13.22 -16.03 17.49
N GLN A 26 -14.54 -15.97 17.35
CA GLN A 26 -15.47 -16.53 18.34
C GLN A 26 -16.19 -17.81 17.91
N ASP A 27 -15.99 -18.25 16.67
CA ASP A 27 -16.63 -19.44 16.10
C ASP A 27 -15.62 -20.30 15.32
N ALA A 28 -15.97 -21.56 15.09
CA ALA A 28 -15.11 -22.54 14.45
C ALA A 28 -14.78 -22.18 12.98
N ASP A 29 -15.71 -21.55 12.27
CA ASP A 29 -15.51 -21.22 10.87
C ASP A 29 -14.51 -20.07 10.72
N SER A 30 -14.63 -19.00 11.51
CA SER A 30 -13.66 -17.90 11.53
C SER A 30 -12.27 -18.35 11.96
N MET A 31 -12.18 -19.28 12.93
CA MET A 31 -10.91 -19.88 13.35
C MET A 31 -10.31 -20.76 12.25
N ARG A 32 -11.12 -21.56 11.57
CA ARG A 32 -10.68 -22.42 10.47
C ARG A 32 -10.15 -21.57 9.31
N ASP A 33 -10.85 -20.52 8.97
CA ASP A 33 -10.44 -19.56 7.93
C ASP A 33 -9.11 -18.90 8.28
N PHE A 34 -8.93 -18.48 9.53
CA PHE A 34 -7.69 -17.88 9.99
C PHE A 34 -6.51 -18.86 9.97
N LEU A 35 -6.71 -20.12 10.40
CA LEU A 35 -5.64 -21.10 10.52
C LEU A 35 -5.22 -21.72 9.18
N TYR A 36 -6.18 -21.99 8.32
CA TYR A 36 -5.95 -22.79 7.13
C TYR A 36 -6.11 -21.99 5.82
N GLY A 37 -6.51 -20.74 5.93
CA GLY A 37 -6.75 -19.88 4.78
C GLY A 37 -7.88 -20.43 3.92
N SER A 38 -9.10 -19.93 4.09
CA SER A 38 -10.09 -20.18 3.04
C SER A 38 -9.63 -19.44 1.78
N ALA A 39 -10.01 -19.98 0.62
CA ALA A 39 -9.88 -19.26 -0.65
C ALA A 39 -10.90 -18.10 -0.70
N THR A 40 -10.93 -17.27 0.36
CA THR A 40 -11.76 -16.07 0.37
C THR A 40 -11.27 -15.20 -0.77
N PRO A 41 -12.10 -14.92 -1.78
CA PRO A 41 -11.67 -14.08 -2.88
C PRO A 41 -11.27 -12.71 -2.34
N PHE A 42 -10.21 -12.14 -2.90
CA PHE A 42 -9.81 -10.78 -2.58
C PHE A 42 -10.97 -9.82 -2.84
N HIS A 43 -11.15 -8.85 -1.96
CA HIS A 43 -12.10 -7.80 -2.19
C HIS A 43 -11.73 -7.00 -3.44
N ASP A 44 -12.72 -6.41 -4.10
CA ASP A 44 -12.49 -5.53 -5.23
C ASP A 44 -11.55 -4.38 -4.85
N PRO A 45 -10.36 -4.28 -5.47
CA PRO A 45 -9.40 -3.21 -5.18
C PRO A 45 -9.95 -1.81 -5.42
N PHE A 46 -10.94 -1.65 -6.30
CA PHE A 46 -11.56 -0.35 -6.55
C PHE A 46 -12.46 0.16 -5.42
N LEU A 47 -12.70 -0.66 -4.38
CA LEU A 47 -13.26 -0.20 -3.11
C LEU A 47 -12.27 0.64 -2.29
N LEU A 48 -10.96 0.55 -2.58
CA LEU A 48 -9.97 1.46 -2.00
C LEU A 48 -10.20 2.86 -2.57
N LYS A 49 -10.35 3.83 -1.67
CA LYS A 49 -10.49 5.22 -2.05
C LYS A 49 -9.32 5.67 -2.93
N ASP A 50 -9.60 6.49 -3.92
CA ASP A 50 -8.66 7.02 -4.92
C ASP A 50 -7.97 5.96 -5.81
N MET A 51 -8.31 4.67 -5.72
CA MET A 51 -7.72 3.63 -6.56
C MET A 51 -7.93 3.92 -8.06
N GLN A 52 -9.16 4.18 -8.48
CA GLN A 52 -9.47 4.49 -9.88
C GLN A 52 -8.65 5.66 -10.40
N ARG A 53 -8.61 6.77 -9.65
CA ARG A 53 -7.87 7.99 -10.00
C ARG A 53 -6.36 7.72 -10.08
N SER A 54 -5.83 6.88 -9.20
CA SER A 54 -4.41 6.49 -9.19
C SER A 54 -4.06 5.67 -10.42
N VAL A 55 -4.86 4.66 -10.74
CA VAL A 55 -4.69 3.82 -11.93
C VAL A 55 -4.69 4.66 -13.20
N GLU A 56 -5.68 5.54 -13.37
CA GLU A 56 -5.78 6.43 -14.53
C GLU A 56 -4.56 7.36 -14.66
N ARG A 57 -4.01 7.85 -13.55
CA ARG A 57 -2.81 8.71 -13.57
C ARG A 57 -1.57 7.92 -13.97
N ILE A 58 -1.41 6.70 -13.44
CA ILE A 58 -0.30 5.80 -13.77
C ILE A 58 -0.36 5.41 -15.25
N GLU A 59 -1.53 5.03 -15.77
CA GLU A 59 -1.70 4.68 -17.19
C GLU A 59 -1.36 5.85 -18.11
N ARG A 60 -1.77 7.06 -17.75
CA ARG A 60 -1.39 8.27 -18.52
C ARG A 60 0.13 8.47 -18.52
N ALA A 61 0.78 8.29 -17.38
CA ALA A 61 2.24 8.42 -17.29
C ALA A 61 2.95 7.39 -18.16
N LEU A 62 2.51 6.13 -18.13
CA LEU A 62 3.05 5.06 -18.97
C LEU A 62 2.85 5.36 -20.46
N ALA A 63 1.66 5.76 -20.86
CA ALA A 63 1.34 6.07 -22.26
C ALA A 63 2.13 7.29 -22.79
N ALA A 64 2.38 8.28 -21.93
CA ALA A 64 3.15 9.48 -22.28
C ALA A 64 4.68 9.29 -22.15
N GLY A 65 5.16 8.13 -21.68
CA GLY A 65 6.58 7.89 -21.43
C GLY A 65 7.18 8.78 -20.34
N GLU A 66 6.36 9.20 -19.38
CA GLU A 66 6.80 10.03 -18.25
C GLU A 66 7.81 9.30 -17.37
N GLN A 67 8.70 10.07 -16.72
CA GLN A 67 9.58 9.52 -15.70
C GLN A 67 8.80 9.35 -14.38
N ILE A 68 8.67 8.10 -13.92
CA ILE A 68 8.02 7.74 -12.67
C ILE A 68 9.09 7.43 -11.62
N THR A 69 8.91 7.88 -10.38
CA THR A 69 9.75 7.47 -9.25
C THR A 69 8.89 6.77 -8.19
N VAL A 70 9.26 5.53 -7.87
CA VAL A 70 8.74 4.80 -6.71
C VAL A 70 9.55 5.20 -5.49
N TYR A 71 8.91 5.86 -4.53
CA TYR A 71 9.52 6.36 -3.31
C TYR A 71 9.11 5.44 -2.15
N GLY A 72 10.03 4.61 -1.66
CA GLY A 72 9.73 3.60 -0.65
C GLY A 72 10.30 3.90 0.72
N ASP A 73 9.94 3.05 1.69
CA ASP A 73 10.60 2.98 2.98
C ASP A 73 11.77 1.98 2.94
N TYR A 74 12.62 2.02 3.95
CA TYR A 74 13.86 1.22 4.06
C TYR A 74 13.66 -0.12 4.78
N ASP A 75 12.48 -0.41 5.32
CA ASP A 75 12.18 -1.68 5.95
C ASP A 75 11.75 -2.77 4.93
N VAL A 76 11.45 -3.98 5.43
CA VAL A 76 11.11 -5.09 4.55
C VAL A 76 9.80 -4.89 3.80
N ASP A 77 8.82 -4.20 4.39
CA ASP A 77 7.55 -3.90 3.75
C ASP A 77 7.73 -2.87 2.63
N GLY A 78 8.42 -1.77 2.92
CA GLY A 78 8.74 -0.72 1.94
C GLY A 78 9.63 -1.20 0.79
N ILE A 79 10.66 -2.01 1.08
CA ILE A 79 11.53 -2.60 0.05
C ILE A 79 10.75 -3.58 -0.84
N SER A 80 9.90 -4.44 -0.24
CA SER A 80 9.08 -5.39 -0.99
C SER A 80 8.05 -4.68 -1.88
N ALA A 81 7.38 -3.67 -1.32
CA ALA A 81 6.43 -2.83 -2.04
C ALA A 81 7.09 -2.08 -3.22
N SER A 82 8.27 -1.48 -2.96
CA SER A 82 9.06 -0.79 -3.99
C SER A 82 9.47 -1.72 -5.11
N SER A 83 9.94 -2.91 -4.76
CA SER A 83 10.38 -3.91 -5.73
C SER A 83 9.22 -4.40 -6.61
N LEU A 84 8.08 -4.71 -5.99
CA LEU A 84 6.88 -5.14 -6.70
C LEU A 84 6.42 -4.10 -7.72
N LEU A 85 6.24 -2.86 -7.28
CA LEU A 85 5.75 -1.80 -8.16
C LEU A 85 6.75 -1.43 -9.25
N TYR A 86 8.05 -1.36 -8.90
CA TYR A 86 9.12 -1.10 -9.86
C TYR A 86 9.14 -2.13 -10.98
N LEU A 87 9.18 -3.43 -10.62
CA LEU A 87 9.24 -4.52 -11.59
C LEU A 87 8.01 -4.53 -12.50
N TYR A 88 6.84 -4.33 -11.93
CA TYR A 88 5.61 -4.26 -12.70
C TYR A 88 5.58 -3.10 -13.68
N LEU A 89 5.88 -1.88 -13.24
CA LEU A 89 5.91 -0.72 -14.11
C LEU A 89 6.98 -0.82 -15.20
N LYS A 90 8.12 -1.45 -14.88
CA LYS A 90 9.15 -1.78 -15.88
C LYS A 90 8.65 -2.77 -16.92
N GLN A 91 7.95 -3.83 -16.50
CA GLN A 91 7.36 -4.81 -17.41
C GLN A 91 6.34 -4.16 -18.35
N ARG A 92 5.64 -3.11 -17.87
CA ARG A 92 4.73 -2.29 -18.67
C ARG A 92 5.44 -1.30 -19.61
N GLY A 93 6.76 -1.31 -19.69
CA GLY A 93 7.57 -0.40 -20.52
C GLY A 93 7.79 0.98 -19.92
N GLY A 94 7.48 1.17 -18.63
CA GLY A 94 7.63 2.45 -17.95
C GLY A 94 9.08 2.89 -17.74
N ARG A 95 9.30 4.20 -17.79
CA ARG A 95 10.54 4.85 -17.36
C ARG A 95 10.47 5.03 -15.84
N VAL A 96 11.05 4.09 -15.10
CA VAL A 96 10.88 4.01 -13.64
C VAL A 96 12.24 4.05 -12.96
N ALA A 97 12.33 4.84 -11.91
CA ALA A 97 13.41 4.85 -10.92
C ALA A 97 12.85 4.52 -9.53
N THR A 98 13.72 4.13 -8.62
CA THR A 98 13.39 3.95 -7.20
C THR A 98 14.16 4.97 -6.38
N TYR A 99 13.56 5.40 -5.28
CA TYR A 99 14.20 6.21 -4.26
C TYR A 99 13.84 5.65 -2.89
N ILE A 100 14.84 5.35 -2.08
CA ILE A 100 14.68 4.89 -0.71
C ILE A 100 15.54 5.83 0.16
N PRO A 101 14.92 6.59 1.09
CA PRO A 101 15.66 7.54 1.93
C PRO A 101 16.66 6.82 2.83
N GLN A 102 17.79 7.46 3.07
CA GLN A 102 18.79 6.93 4.00
C GLN A 102 18.39 7.26 5.44
N ARG A 103 18.12 6.23 6.23
CA ARG A 103 17.66 6.36 7.63
C ARG A 103 18.48 7.33 8.47
N LYS A 104 19.82 7.34 8.28
CA LYS A 104 20.74 8.15 9.13
C LYS A 104 20.79 9.62 8.77
N SER A 105 20.57 9.99 7.50
CA SER A 105 20.73 11.35 6.98
C SER A 105 19.42 12.04 6.65
N GLU A 106 18.40 11.28 6.25
CA GLU A 106 17.15 11.82 5.71
C GLU A 106 15.93 11.55 6.61
N GLY A 107 16.05 10.60 7.55
CA GLY A 107 14.95 10.21 8.45
C GLY A 107 13.94 9.28 7.81
N TYR A 108 12.74 9.24 8.36
CA TYR A 108 11.62 8.44 7.89
C TYR A 108 10.65 9.29 7.06
N GLY A 109 10.09 8.68 6.00
CA GLY A 109 9.04 9.28 5.19
C GLY A 109 9.55 10.23 4.11
N LEU A 110 8.66 11.09 3.63
CA LEU A 110 8.99 12.08 2.59
C LEU A 110 9.91 13.19 3.14
N ASN A 111 10.78 13.72 2.28
CA ASN A 111 11.54 14.92 2.60
C ASN A 111 11.60 15.89 1.40
N ASP A 112 11.64 17.18 1.70
CA ASP A 112 11.58 18.27 0.70
C ASP A 112 12.74 18.22 -0.29
N GLU A 113 13.95 17.92 0.17
CA GLU A 113 15.16 17.87 -0.68
C GLU A 113 15.12 16.71 -1.65
N ALA A 114 14.69 15.53 -1.18
CA ALA A 114 14.52 14.36 -2.04
C ALA A 114 13.48 14.62 -3.15
N LEU A 115 12.33 15.21 -2.82
CA LEU A 115 11.30 15.53 -3.81
C LEU A 115 11.80 16.55 -4.85
N LYS A 116 12.57 17.55 -4.43
CA LYS A 116 13.24 18.48 -5.33
C LYS A 116 14.21 17.77 -6.27
N ASN A 117 15.12 16.99 -5.73
CA ASN A 117 16.13 16.25 -6.51
C ASN A 117 15.50 15.26 -7.50
N ILE A 118 14.39 14.63 -7.13
CA ILE A 118 13.61 13.74 -7.97
C ILE A 118 12.99 14.52 -9.14
N ALA A 119 12.41 15.69 -8.87
CA ALA A 119 11.84 16.56 -9.91
C ALA A 119 12.90 17.09 -10.88
N GLU A 120 14.06 17.51 -10.38
CA GLU A 120 15.19 17.99 -11.20
C GLU A 120 15.73 16.91 -12.13
N LYS A 121 15.58 15.63 -11.80
CA LYS A 121 15.91 14.49 -12.65
C LYS A 121 14.82 14.16 -13.69
N GLY A 122 13.79 15.01 -13.80
CA GLY A 122 12.74 14.90 -14.80
C GLY A 122 11.56 14.00 -14.41
N THR A 123 11.47 13.59 -13.15
CA THR A 123 10.27 12.86 -12.65
C THR A 123 9.06 13.79 -12.65
N THR A 124 7.93 13.29 -13.12
CA THR A 124 6.63 13.98 -13.11
C THR A 124 5.59 13.28 -12.24
N LEU A 125 5.81 12.00 -11.93
CA LEU A 125 4.96 11.21 -11.05
C LEU A 125 5.79 10.51 -10.00
N VAL A 126 5.52 10.81 -8.73
CA VAL A 126 6.03 10.05 -7.57
C VAL A 126 4.91 9.15 -7.05
N ILE A 127 5.22 7.88 -6.83
CA ILE A 127 4.33 6.94 -6.16
C ILE A 127 5.04 6.52 -4.87
N THR A 128 4.52 6.97 -3.74
CA THR A 128 5.07 6.51 -2.45
C THR A 128 4.54 5.13 -2.13
N VAL A 129 5.34 4.30 -1.50
CA VAL A 129 4.96 2.97 -1.05
C VAL A 129 5.39 2.78 0.40
N ASP A 130 4.46 2.36 1.24
CA ASP A 130 4.65 2.14 2.68
C ASP A 130 5.08 3.41 3.46
N CYS A 131 4.81 4.57 2.92
CA CYS A 131 5.07 5.88 3.55
C CYS A 131 4.28 6.99 2.87
N GLY A 132 4.30 8.17 3.49
CA GLY A 132 3.80 9.41 2.89
C GLY A 132 2.50 9.93 3.48
N ILE A 133 1.70 9.11 4.17
CA ILE A 133 0.41 9.57 4.74
C ILE A 133 0.57 10.68 5.78
N SER A 134 1.71 10.76 6.45
CA SER A 134 2.06 11.81 7.43
C SER A 134 2.78 13.02 6.81
N GLY A 135 3.11 12.98 5.52
CA GLY A 135 3.92 13.98 4.81
C GLY A 135 3.16 15.23 4.38
N LEU A 136 2.32 15.81 5.26
CA LEU A 136 1.48 16.97 4.94
C LEU A 136 2.30 18.16 4.41
N ARG A 137 3.39 18.51 5.08
CA ARG A 137 4.24 19.66 4.74
C ARG A 137 5.03 19.37 3.47
N GLU A 138 5.62 18.20 3.37
CA GLU A 138 6.48 17.78 2.27
C GLU A 138 5.71 17.73 0.94
N VAL A 139 4.48 17.18 0.98
CA VAL A 139 3.60 17.16 -0.21
C VAL A 139 3.13 18.57 -0.57
N ALA A 140 2.79 19.41 0.42
CA ALA A 140 2.39 20.80 0.18
C ALA A 140 3.52 21.66 -0.43
N ASN A 141 4.78 21.37 -0.06
CA ASN A 141 5.98 22.07 -0.54
C ASN A 141 6.55 21.47 -1.84
N ALA A 142 6.05 20.31 -2.26
CA ALA A 142 6.57 19.62 -3.45
C ALA A 142 6.54 20.51 -4.69
N PRO A 143 7.51 20.36 -5.61
CA PRO A 143 7.47 21.05 -6.88
C PRO A 143 6.15 20.83 -7.61
N LYS A 144 5.54 21.88 -8.14
CA LYS A 144 4.25 21.82 -8.86
C LYS A 144 4.26 20.94 -10.10
N SER A 145 5.44 20.57 -10.58
CA SER A 145 5.65 19.64 -11.70
C SER A 145 5.48 18.18 -11.29
N LEU A 146 5.40 17.87 -9.98
CA LEU A 146 5.23 16.53 -9.46
C LEU A 146 3.76 16.28 -9.11
N ASP A 147 3.17 15.24 -9.70
CA ASP A 147 2.02 14.58 -9.11
C ASP A 147 2.52 13.52 -8.10
N ILE A 148 1.89 13.45 -6.94
CA ILE A 148 2.24 12.49 -5.90
C ILE A 148 1.03 11.60 -5.62
N ILE A 149 1.20 10.29 -5.80
CA ILE A 149 0.25 9.27 -5.36
C ILE A 149 0.83 8.63 -4.09
N ILE A 150 0.07 8.66 -3.02
CA ILE A 150 0.45 8.02 -1.76
C ILE A 150 -0.20 6.64 -1.69
N THR A 151 0.62 5.57 -1.52
CA THR A 151 0.13 4.25 -1.14
C THR A 151 0.72 3.90 0.22
N ASP A 152 -0.14 3.80 1.23
CA ASP A 152 0.29 3.66 2.61
C ASP A 152 -0.74 2.86 3.42
N HIS A 153 -0.33 2.35 4.57
CA HIS A 153 -1.19 1.60 5.50
C HIS A 153 -1.10 2.11 6.94
N HIS A 154 -0.24 3.09 7.19
CA HIS A 154 -0.07 3.70 8.51
C HIS A 154 -1.33 4.46 8.94
N THR A 155 -1.38 4.82 10.21
CA THR A 155 -2.49 5.58 10.80
C THR A 155 -2.68 6.90 10.06
N VAL A 156 -3.92 7.13 9.66
CA VAL A 156 -4.30 8.33 8.89
C VAL A 156 -4.40 9.54 9.82
N PRO A 157 -3.68 10.63 9.54
CA PRO A 157 -3.76 11.86 10.33
C PRO A 157 -5.12 12.56 10.14
N GLU A 158 -5.41 13.53 11.00
CA GLU A 158 -6.64 14.33 10.92
C GLU A 158 -6.70 15.16 9.63
N VAL A 159 -5.55 15.72 9.22
CA VAL A 159 -5.39 16.47 7.98
C VAL A 159 -4.52 15.68 7.02
N LEU A 160 -5.09 15.35 5.86
CA LEU A 160 -4.40 14.58 4.82
C LEU A 160 -3.42 15.45 4.02
N PRO A 161 -2.31 14.88 3.54
CA PRO A 161 -1.45 15.54 2.56
C PRO A 161 -2.21 15.91 1.30
N PRO A 162 -1.93 17.08 0.68
CA PRO A 162 -2.58 17.51 -0.57
C PRO A 162 -2.00 16.77 -1.80
N ALA A 163 -1.97 15.44 -1.74
CA ALA A 163 -1.49 14.59 -2.80
C ALA A 163 -2.49 14.51 -3.97
N TYR A 164 -2.02 14.10 -5.14
CA TYR A 164 -2.89 13.83 -6.30
C TYR A 164 -3.93 12.74 -5.95
N ALA A 165 -3.52 11.67 -5.28
CA ALA A 165 -4.38 10.59 -4.81
C ALA A 165 -3.77 9.92 -3.57
N ILE A 166 -4.62 9.34 -2.70
CA ILE A 166 -4.18 8.64 -1.49
C ILE A 166 -4.89 7.30 -1.40
N ILE A 167 -4.12 6.21 -1.53
CA ILE A 167 -4.58 4.85 -1.33
C ILE A 167 -4.17 4.41 0.08
N ASN A 168 -5.13 4.38 0.99
CA ASN A 168 -4.95 3.85 2.34
C ASN A 168 -6.31 3.36 2.86
N ALA A 169 -6.40 2.07 3.18
CA ALA A 169 -7.65 1.45 3.62
C ALA A 169 -8.22 2.06 4.91
N LYS A 170 -7.38 2.67 5.74
CA LYS A 170 -7.76 3.27 7.03
C LYS A 170 -8.37 4.68 6.90
N GLN A 171 -8.47 5.26 5.70
CA GLN A 171 -9.18 6.54 5.51
C GLN A 171 -10.64 6.39 5.97
N ARG A 172 -11.19 7.42 6.64
CA ARG A 172 -12.53 7.40 7.26
C ARG A 172 -13.64 7.07 6.26
N ASP A 173 -13.51 7.53 5.04
CA ASP A 173 -14.48 7.39 3.93
C ASP A 173 -14.05 6.33 2.90
N CYS A 174 -13.11 5.44 3.25
CA CYS A 174 -12.70 4.33 2.41
C CYS A 174 -13.67 3.15 2.56
N GLY A 175 -14.24 2.68 1.46
CA GLY A 175 -15.19 1.56 1.43
C GLY A 175 -14.56 0.17 1.48
N TYR A 176 -13.22 0.07 1.44
CA TYR A 176 -12.53 -1.21 1.46
C TYR A 176 -12.71 -1.92 2.82
N PRO A 177 -13.21 -3.18 2.85
CA PRO A 177 -13.61 -3.82 4.11
C PRO A 177 -12.45 -4.15 5.04
N PHE A 178 -11.30 -4.58 4.52
CA PHE A 178 -10.14 -4.99 5.33
C PHE A 178 -9.18 -3.81 5.53
N LYS A 179 -9.05 -3.37 6.79
CA LYS A 179 -8.28 -2.16 7.14
C LYS A 179 -6.81 -2.41 7.45
N ASP A 180 -6.40 -3.66 7.63
CA ASP A 180 -5.07 -4.04 8.11
C ASP A 180 -4.18 -4.59 6.99
N LEU A 181 -4.31 -4.04 5.78
CA LEU A 181 -3.35 -4.30 4.70
C LEU A 181 -1.96 -3.81 5.13
N SER A 182 -0.91 -4.55 4.78
CA SER A 182 0.47 -4.07 4.84
C SER A 182 0.75 -3.08 3.70
N GLY A 183 1.89 -2.40 3.72
CA GLY A 183 2.31 -1.51 2.64
C GLY A 183 2.40 -2.26 1.32
N VAL A 184 3.07 -3.42 1.28
CA VAL A 184 3.14 -4.26 0.07
C VAL A 184 1.77 -4.80 -0.35
N GLY A 185 0.87 -5.08 0.60
CA GLY A 185 -0.51 -5.48 0.32
C GLY A 185 -1.26 -4.38 -0.42
N THR A 186 -1.18 -3.13 0.04
CA THR A 186 -1.79 -1.96 -0.60
C THR A 186 -1.27 -1.78 -2.03
N VAL A 187 0.04 -1.91 -2.23
CA VAL A 187 0.68 -1.82 -3.56
C VAL A 187 0.29 -2.99 -4.46
N SER A 188 0.19 -4.21 -3.91
CA SER A 188 -0.24 -5.39 -4.68
C SER A 188 -1.64 -5.20 -5.27
N TYR A 189 -2.57 -4.61 -4.53
CA TYR A 189 -3.88 -4.26 -5.07
C TYR A 189 -3.80 -3.22 -6.19
N THR A 190 -2.96 -2.21 -6.06
CA THR A 190 -2.73 -1.23 -7.13
C THR A 190 -2.17 -1.90 -8.39
N HIS A 191 -1.24 -2.85 -8.24
CA HIS A 191 -0.71 -3.66 -9.33
C HIS A 191 -1.80 -4.50 -10.02
N LEU A 192 -2.69 -5.15 -9.25
CA LEU A 192 -3.75 -6.01 -9.79
C LEU A 192 -4.81 -5.23 -10.58
N THR A 193 -5.00 -3.93 -10.31
CA THR A 193 -5.98 -3.08 -10.99
C THR A 193 -5.49 -2.48 -12.29
N LEU A 194 -4.17 -2.42 -12.48
CA LEU A 194 -3.60 -1.92 -13.72
C LEU A 194 -3.78 -2.96 -14.83
N PRO A 195 -4.28 -2.61 -16.03
CA PRO A 195 -4.54 -3.56 -17.10
C PRO A 195 -3.29 -4.39 -17.43
N THR A 196 -3.38 -5.71 -17.29
CA THR A 196 -2.34 -6.61 -17.78
C THR A 196 -2.48 -6.71 -19.28
N THR A 197 -1.57 -6.13 -20.05
CA THR A 197 -1.50 -6.43 -21.48
C THR A 197 -1.05 -7.88 -21.63
N SER A 198 -2.00 -8.80 -21.81
CA SER A 198 -1.69 -10.09 -22.41
C SER A 198 -1.25 -9.84 -23.86
N ARG A 199 0.05 -9.95 -24.13
CA ARG A 199 0.54 -10.21 -25.48
C ARG A 199 0.68 -11.71 -25.67
#